data_3607da3a60caee984ba94e09b1853691
#
_entry.id   3607da3a60caee984ba94e09b1853691
#
_cell.length_a   1.000
_cell.length_b   1.000
_cell.length_c   1.000
_cell.angle_alpha   90.00
_cell.angle_beta   90.00
_cell.angle_gamma   90.00
#
_symmetry.space_group_name_H-M   'P 1'
#
loop_
_entity.id
_entity.type
_entity.pdbx_description
1 polymer ?
#
loop_
_entity_poly.entity_id
_entity_poly.type
_entity_poly.pdbx_seq_one_letter_code
_entity_poly.pdbx_strand_id
1 'polypeptide(L)'
;MARNKGDFEEMCRDVTAFANSGGGQVIYGIAEDKKAKKNFIDAGVVDPIITREWIDQKLASNVSPSMHGLQIAEFPISDNGRAFVLTIPATTNGPHQSPDHKYYRRSETNRPPMTDREIRDVMSRSTTPDLRVSLAFVGQKSITLAGGLRHGSCD
;
A
#
# COMPACT_ATOMS: atom_id res chain seq x y z
N MET A 1 -12.44 -14.01 14.17
CA MET A 1 -13.12 -13.05 13.29
C MET A 1 -14.55 -13.48 13.18
N ALA A 2 -15.48 -12.71 13.68
CA ALA A 2 -16.90 -13.03 13.62
C ALA A 2 -17.54 -12.41 12.37
N ARG A 3 -18.69 -12.92 11.95
CA ARG A 3 -19.44 -12.46 10.77
C ARG A 3 -20.24 -11.17 11.01
N ASN A 4 -20.02 -10.47 12.09
CA ASN A 4 -20.81 -9.29 12.34
C ASN A 4 -20.32 -8.10 11.50
N LYS A 5 -21.22 -7.15 11.27
CA LYS A 5 -20.93 -5.94 10.49
C LYS A 5 -19.76 -5.16 11.06
N GLY A 6 -19.63 -5.12 12.39
CA GLY A 6 -18.58 -4.38 13.08
C GLY A 6 -17.18 -4.91 12.80
N ASP A 7 -17.00 -6.24 12.80
CA ASP A 7 -15.69 -6.86 12.54
C ASP A 7 -15.23 -6.61 11.09
N PHE A 8 -16.17 -6.61 10.15
CA PHE A 8 -15.87 -6.34 8.76
C PHE A 8 -15.51 -4.86 8.54
N GLU A 9 -16.25 -3.94 9.15
CA GLU A 9 -15.91 -2.51 9.10
C GLU A 9 -14.53 -2.25 9.73
N GLU A 10 -14.20 -2.96 10.79
CA GLU A 10 -12.88 -2.87 11.43
C GLU A 10 -11.77 -3.33 10.47
N MET A 11 -11.98 -4.45 9.77
CA MET A 11 -11.06 -4.93 8.73
C MET A 11 -10.88 -3.89 7.62
N CYS A 12 -11.95 -3.27 7.13
CA CYS A 12 -11.85 -2.23 6.11
C CYS A 12 -11.04 -1.01 6.59
N ARG A 13 -11.23 -0.60 7.85
CA ARG A 13 -10.46 0.50 8.46
C ARG A 13 -8.97 0.16 8.57
N ASP A 14 -8.65 -1.06 8.96
CA ASP A 14 -7.25 -1.51 9.03
C ASP A 14 -6.61 -1.49 7.65
N VAL A 15 -7.24 -2.14 6.67
CA VAL A 15 -6.73 -2.26 5.31
C VAL A 15 -6.54 -0.89 4.66
N THR A 16 -7.54 0.01 4.77
CA THR A 16 -7.44 1.37 4.22
C THR A 16 -6.37 2.20 4.93
N ALA A 17 -6.22 2.05 6.26
CA ALA A 17 -5.19 2.75 7.01
C ALA A 17 -3.77 2.35 6.59
N PHE A 18 -3.53 1.05 6.35
CA PHE A 18 -2.25 0.58 5.82
C PHE A 18 -1.99 1.09 4.41
N ALA A 19 -2.96 0.98 3.50
CA ALA A 19 -2.81 1.44 2.12
C ALA A 19 -2.49 2.93 2.04
N ASN A 20 -3.18 3.75 2.83
CA ASN A 20 -2.97 5.21 2.86
C ASN A 20 -1.63 5.63 3.51
N SER A 21 -0.97 4.72 4.25
CA SER A 21 0.24 5.04 5.02
C SER A 21 1.53 4.43 4.49
N GLY A 22 1.49 3.70 3.39
CA GLY A 22 2.69 3.10 2.82
C GLY A 22 2.65 1.58 2.71
N GLY A 23 1.49 0.98 2.92
CA GLY A 23 1.28 -0.46 2.88
C GLY A 23 1.67 -1.18 4.16
N GLY A 24 1.69 -2.52 4.11
CA GLY A 24 2.04 -3.36 5.23
C GLY A 24 1.34 -4.71 5.21
N GLN A 25 1.35 -5.39 6.35
CA GLN A 25 0.71 -6.69 6.51
C GLN A 25 -0.21 -6.70 7.72
N VAL A 26 -1.34 -7.38 7.58
CA VAL A 26 -2.29 -7.64 8.66
C VAL A 26 -2.56 -9.14 8.72
N ILE A 27 -2.57 -9.67 9.92
CA ILE A 27 -2.82 -11.10 10.18
C ILE A 27 -4.13 -11.22 10.94
N TYR A 28 -5.04 -12.04 10.43
CA TYR A 28 -6.29 -12.42 11.10
C TYR A 28 -6.26 -13.91 11.45
N GLY A 29 -6.87 -14.28 12.58
CA GLY A 29 -6.90 -15.66 13.09
C GLY A 29 -5.79 -15.97 14.09
N ILE A 30 -5.15 -14.93 14.63
CA ILE A 30 -4.21 -15.05 15.76
C ILE A 30 -4.79 -14.22 16.90
N ALA A 31 -4.97 -14.84 18.07
CA ALA A 31 -5.42 -14.15 19.25
C ALA A 31 -4.25 -13.45 19.96
N GLU A 32 -4.52 -12.29 20.53
CA GLU A 32 -3.58 -11.57 21.38
C GLU A 32 -4.04 -11.64 22.84
N ASP A 33 -3.19 -12.16 23.71
CA ASP A 33 -3.39 -12.01 25.15
C ASP A 33 -2.96 -10.60 25.59
N LYS A 34 -3.95 -9.72 25.74
CA LYS A 34 -3.74 -8.33 26.14
C LYS A 34 -3.08 -8.19 27.51
N LYS A 35 -3.21 -9.17 28.41
CA LYS A 35 -2.59 -9.16 29.73
C LYS A 35 -1.13 -9.60 29.69
N ALA A 36 -0.86 -10.67 28.97
CA ALA A 36 0.49 -11.21 28.83
C ALA A 36 1.31 -10.56 27.72
N LYS A 37 0.69 -9.73 26.88
CA LYS A 37 1.27 -9.13 25.65
C LYS A 37 1.95 -10.17 24.75
N LYS A 38 1.34 -11.35 24.67
CA LYS A 38 1.82 -12.47 23.86
C LYS A 38 0.78 -12.82 22.80
N ASN A 39 1.24 -13.05 21.60
CA ASN A 39 0.40 -13.62 20.55
C ASN A 39 0.39 -15.13 20.70
N PHE A 40 -0.76 -15.74 20.58
CA PHE A 40 -0.89 -17.19 20.51
C PHE A 40 -1.89 -17.57 19.42
N ILE A 41 -1.64 -18.72 18.82
CA ILE A 41 -2.53 -19.30 17.83
C ILE A 41 -3.64 -20.01 18.60
N ASP A 42 -4.88 -19.56 18.40
CA ASP A 42 -6.08 -20.23 18.91
C ASP A 42 -6.73 -21.10 17.80
N ALA A 43 -8.04 -21.27 17.85
CA ALA A 43 -8.76 -22.00 16.81
C ALA A 43 -8.71 -21.33 15.43
N GLY A 44 -8.26 -20.07 15.34
CA GLY A 44 -8.26 -19.30 14.12
C GLY A 44 -9.67 -18.84 13.69
N VAL A 45 -9.80 -18.51 12.42
CA VAL A 45 -11.10 -18.21 11.80
C VAL A 45 -11.77 -19.52 11.42
N VAL A 46 -12.79 -19.91 12.19
CA VAL A 46 -13.50 -21.19 12.00
C VAL A 46 -14.74 -21.09 11.10
N ASP A 47 -15.21 -19.88 10.79
CA ASP A 47 -16.37 -19.70 9.92
C ASP A 47 -16.05 -20.12 8.48
N PRO A 48 -16.72 -21.15 7.92
CA PRO A 48 -16.40 -21.66 6.59
C PRO A 48 -16.71 -20.68 5.45
N ILE A 49 -17.53 -19.67 5.69
CA ILE A 49 -17.90 -18.66 4.68
C ILE A 49 -16.79 -17.62 4.51
N ILE A 50 -15.98 -17.39 5.54
CA ILE A 50 -14.87 -16.46 5.46
C ILE A 50 -13.72 -17.16 4.73
N THR A 51 -13.70 -17.02 3.42
CA THR A 51 -12.64 -17.49 2.53
C THR A 51 -11.81 -16.31 2.02
N ARG A 52 -10.70 -16.61 1.39
CA ARG A 52 -9.88 -15.60 0.68
C ARG A 52 -10.73 -14.80 -0.31
N GLU A 53 -11.53 -15.48 -1.13
CA GLU A 53 -12.39 -14.88 -2.15
C GLU A 53 -13.47 -14.01 -1.52
N TRP A 54 -14.04 -14.44 -0.38
CA TRP A 54 -15.01 -13.65 0.37
C TRP A 54 -14.39 -12.34 0.87
N ILE A 55 -13.17 -12.40 1.43
CA ILE A 55 -12.45 -11.21 1.91
C ILE A 55 -12.17 -10.26 0.75
N ASP A 56 -11.63 -10.76 -0.36
CA ASP A 56 -11.30 -9.98 -1.55
C ASP A 56 -12.54 -9.26 -2.12
N GLN A 57 -13.62 -10.00 -2.34
CA GLN A 57 -14.87 -9.46 -2.86
C GLN A 57 -15.48 -8.40 -1.92
N LYS A 58 -15.40 -8.64 -0.62
CA LYS A 58 -15.92 -7.70 0.37
C LYS A 58 -15.11 -6.40 0.41
N LEU A 59 -13.80 -6.49 0.38
CA LEU A 59 -12.93 -5.32 0.33
C LEU A 59 -13.13 -4.54 -0.97
N ALA A 60 -13.19 -5.23 -2.12
CA ALA A 60 -13.41 -4.60 -3.42
C ALA A 60 -14.74 -3.83 -3.51
N SER A 61 -15.80 -4.30 -2.82
CA SER A 61 -17.11 -3.66 -2.86
C SER A 61 -17.33 -2.58 -1.80
N ASN A 62 -16.46 -2.47 -0.80
CA ASN A 62 -16.69 -1.57 0.34
C ASN A 62 -15.56 -0.53 0.55
N VAL A 63 -14.46 -0.65 -0.16
CA VAL A 63 -13.36 0.33 -0.15
C VAL A 63 -13.37 1.15 -1.42
N SER A 64 -13.30 2.46 -1.33
CA SER A 64 -13.35 3.36 -2.49
C SER A 64 -12.19 4.36 -2.49
N PRO A 65 -11.45 4.54 -3.60
CA PRO A 65 -11.46 3.68 -4.79
C PRO A 65 -11.04 2.24 -4.45
N SER A 66 -11.36 1.28 -5.33
CA SER A 66 -10.96 -0.11 -5.11
C SER A 66 -9.44 -0.24 -5.07
N MET A 67 -8.96 -1.13 -4.21
CA MET A 67 -7.54 -1.34 -3.99
C MET A 67 -6.97 -2.33 -5.01
N HIS A 68 -5.85 -1.97 -5.65
CA HIS A 68 -5.15 -2.84 -6.57
C HIS A 68 -3.92 -3.47 -5.89
N GLY A 69 -3.63 -4.73 -6.20
CA GLY A 69 -2.43 -5.41 -5.73
C GLY A 69 -2.51 -5.95 -4.29
N LEU A 70 -3.69 -5.97 -3.67
CA LEU A 70 -3.93 -6.67 -2.42
C LEU A 70 -3.64 -8.17 -2.62
N GLN A 71 -2.83 -8.75 -1.75
CA GLN A 71 -2.57 -10.18 -1.74
C GLN A 71 -3.10 -10.79 -0.45
N ILE A 72 -3.82 -11.89 -0.57
CA ILE A 72 -4.40 -12.61 0.56
C ILE A 72 -3.85 -14.03 0.54
N ALA A 73 -3.12 -14.41 1.58
CA ALA A 73 -2.66 -15.78 1.80
C ALA A 73 -3.49 -16.41 2.92
N GLU A 74 -3.90 -17.65 2.73
CA GLU A 74 -4.66 -18.44 3.70
C GLU A 74 -3.78 -19.57 4.21
N PHE A 75 -3.77 -19.76 5.54
CA PHE A 75 -2.99 -20.79 6.21
C PHE A 75 -3.90 -21.61 7.14
N PRO A 76 -3.92 -22.94 7.01
CA PRO A 76 -4.62 -23.79 7.98
C PRO A 76 -3.87 -23.75 9.33
N ILE A 77 -4.61 -23.57 10.42
CA ILE A 77 -4.06 -23.55 11.79
C ILE A 77 -4.54 -24.79 12.57
N SER A 78 -5.79 -25.18 12.38
CA SER A 78 -6.41 -26.34 13.00
C SER A 78 -7.31 -27.05 11.99
N ASP A 79 -7.96 -28.16 12.39
CA ASP A 79 -8.82 -28.94 11.50
C ASP A 79 -9.90 -28.10 10.79
N ASN A 80 -10.41 -27.08 11.47
CA ASN A 80 -11.45 -26.19 10.95
C ASN A 80 -11.06 -24.70 10.97
N GLY A 81 -9.89 -24.35 11.45
CA GLY A 81 -9.47 -22.97 11.66
C GLY A 81 -8.37 -22.53 10.68
N ARG A 82 -8.47 -21.28 10.27
CA ARG A 82 -7.58 -20.66 9.29
C ARG A 82 -7.06 -19.31 9.77
N ALA A 83 -5.84 -18.95 9.36
CA ALA A 83 -5.33 -17.59 9.44
C ALA A 83 -5.26 -17.00 8.04
N PHE A 84 -5.46 -15.70 7.96
CA PHE A 84 -5.32 -14.94 6.73
C PHE A 84 -4.24 -13.88 6.92
N VAL A 85 -3.31 -13.83 5.98
CA VAL A 85 -2.30 -12.77 5.89
C VAL A 85 -2.65 -11.89 4.70
N LEU A 86 -2.99 -10.65 4.98
CA LEU A 86 -3.27 -9.63 3.97
C LEU A 86 -2.01 -8.79 3.78
N THR A 87 -1.40 -8.87 2.59
CA THR A 87 -0.31 -7.98 2.20
C THR A 87 -0.90 -6.83 1.39
N ILE A 88 -0.82 -5.64 1.98
CA ILE A 88 -1.47 -4.43 1.50
C ILE A 88 -0.40 -3.55 0.87
N PRO A 89 -0.49 -3.22 -0.42
CA PRO A 89 0.45 -2.31 -1.07
C PRO A 89 0.23 -0.86 -0.60
N ALA A 90 1.25 -0.04 -0.73
CA ALA A 90 1.09 1.41 -0.67
C ALA A 90 0.16 1.87 -1.80
N THR A 91 -0.74 2.81 -1.50
CA THR A 91 -1.67 3.28 -2.52
C THR A 91 -0.97 4.10 -3.60
N THR A 92 -1.36 3.85 -4.85
CA THR A 92 -0.98 4.66 -6.01
C THR A 92 -2.17 5.44 -6.58
N ASN A 93 -3.38 5.10 -6.17
CA ASN A 93 -4.65 5.70 -6.63
C ASN A 93 -5.55 6.13 -5.46
N GLY A 94 -4.97 6.36 -4.27
CA GLY A 94 -5.70 6.74 -3.06
C GLY A 94 -5.93 8.23 -2.89
N PRO A 95 -6.39 8.64 -1.72
CA PRO A 95 -6.56 7.79 -0.54
C PRO A 95 -7.81 6.90 -0.62
N HIS A 96 -7.73 5.74 0.00
CA HIS A 96 -8.85 4.79 0.11
C HIS A 96 -9.76 5.14 1.29
N GLN A 97 -11.05 5.21 1.02
CA GLN A 97 -12.10 5.48 1.99
C GLN A 97 -12.70 4.17 2.51
N SER A 98 -12.92 4.08 3.81
CA SER A 98 -13.59 2.98 4.48
C SER A 98 -15.12 3.12 4.35
N PRO A 99 -15.92 2.05 4.58
CA PRO A 99 -17.39 2.06 4.49
C PRO A 99 -18.10 3.11 5.34
N ASP A 100 -17.47 3.59 6.41
CA ASP A 100 -17.98 4.66 7.27
C ASP A 100 -17.68 6.08 6.71
N HIS A 101 -17.28 6.17 5.43
CA HIS A 101 -16.97 7.40 4.72
C HIS A 101 -15.81 8.21 5.30
N LYS A 102 -14.89 7.55 6.01
CA LYS A 102 -13.69 8.16 6.57
C LYS A 102 -12.43 7.60 5.91
N TYR A 103 -11.41 8.44 5.90
CA TYR A 103 -10.05 8.06 5.52
C TYR A 103 -9.24 7.81 6.78
N TYR A 104 -8.54 6.69 6.84
CA TYR A 104 -7.71 6.31 7.98
C TYR A 104 -6.25 6.26 7.60
N ARG A 105 -5.38 6.60 8.54
CA ARG A 105 -3.94 6.38 8.44
C ARG A 105 -3.45 5.45 9.54
N ARG A 106 -2.35 4.78 9.30
CA ARG A 106 -1.67 4.00 10.34
C ARG A 106 -0.73 4.90 11.13
N SER A 107 -0.80 4.79 12.46
CA SER A 107 0.14 5.42 13.39
C SER A 107 0.51 4.37 14.42
N GLU A 108 1.74 3.90 14.43
CA GLU A 108 2.24 2.85 15.31
C GLU A 108 1.21 1.77 15.69
N THR A 109 0.47 2.00 16.79
CA THR A 109 -0.56 1.08 17.31
C THR A 109 -2.00 1.47 16.96
N ASN A 110 -2.20 2.67 16.43
CA ASN A 110 -3.54 3.25 16.20
C ASN A 110 -3.82 3.52 14.73
N ARG A 111 -5.10 3.71 14.41
CA ARG A 111 -5.58 4.11 13.08
C ARG A 111 -6.52 5.32 13.19
N PRO A 112 -5.97 6.52 13.48
CA PRO A 112 -6.80 7.71 13.54
C PRO A 112 -7.33 8.10 12.16
N PRO A 113 -8.47 8.80 12.09
CA PRO A 113 -8.93 9.42 10.86
C PRO A 113 -7.89 10.43 10.35
N MET A 114 -7.76 10.53 9.04
CA MET A 114 -6.88 11.50 8.39
C MET A 114 -7.49 12.89 8.47
N THR A 115 -6.64 13.89 8.64
CA THR A 115 -6.99 15.30 8.49
C THR A 115 -7.12 15.67 7.01
N ASP A 116 -7.79 16.79 6.71
CA ASP A 116 -7.91 17.31 5.33
C ASP A 116 -6.55 17.47 4.65
N ARG A 117 -5.55 17.98 5.37
CA ARG A 117 -4.19 18.12 4.85
C ARG A 117 -3.58 16.77 4.44
N GLU A 118 -3.67 15.76 5.29
CA GLU A 118 -3.14 14.42 5.01
C GLU A 118 -3.84 13.77 3.80
N ILE A 119 -5.16 13.97 3.67
CA ILE A 119 -5.93 13.51 2.51
C ILE A 119 -5.40 14.14 1.22
N ARG A 120 -5.20 15.46 1.21
CA ARG A 120 -4.65 16.19 0.05
C ARG A 120 -3.22 15.77 -0.27
N ASP A 121 -2.39 15.51 0.75
CA ASP A 121 -1.02 15.04 0.56
C ASP A 121 -0.99 13.67 -0.14
N VAL A 122 -1.90 12.75 0.23
CA VAL A 122 -2.00 11.45 -0.45
C VAL A 122 -2.55 11.61 -1.87
N MET A 123 -3.56 12.45 -2.08
CA MET A 123 -4.10 12.75 -3.41
C MET A 123 -3.03 13.32 -4.33
N SER A 124 -2.17 14.20 -3.83
CA SER A 124 -1.11 14.82 -4.65
C SER A 124 -0.04 13.82 -5.07
N ARG A 125 0.24 12.79 -4.27
CA ARG A 125 1.20 11.73 -4.63
C ARG A 125 0.76 10.93 -5.86
N SER A 126 -0.53 10.65 -5.98
CA SER A 126 -1.08 9.87 -7.10
C SER A 126 -1.10 10.65 -8.42
N THR A 127 -1.03 11.97 -8.36
CA THR A 127 -1.06 12.86 -9.54
C THR A 127 0.32 13.31 -10.00
N THR A 128 1.38 13.00 -9.25
CA THR A 128 2.75 13.37 -9.63
C THR A 128 3.25 12.44 -10.73
N PRO A 129 3.47 12.92 -11.97
CA PRO A 129 3.99 12.07 -13.03
C PRO A 129 5.45 11.69 -12.75
N ASP A 130 5.79 10.41 -12.92
CA ASP A 130 7.18 9.93 -12.91
C ASP A 130 7.85 10.30 -14.24
N LEU A 131 8.46 11.47 -14.27
CA LEU A 131 9.20 11.96 -15.44
C LEU A 131 10.64 11.44 -15.40
N ARG A 132 10.96 10.48 -16.28
CA ARG A 132 12.34 10.03 -16.52
C ARG A 132 12.88 10.71 -17.76
N VAL A 133 13.83 11.62 -17.55
CA VAL A 133 14.56 12.25 -18.66
C VAL A 133 15.86 11.51 -18.86
N SER A 134 16.06 10.91 -20.05
CA SER A 134 17.33 10.35 -20.48
C SER A 134 17.94 11.21 -21.57
N LEU A 135 19.17 11.68 -21.35
CA LEU A 135 19.94 12.42 -22.34
C LEU A 135 20.91 11.45 -23.03
N ALA A 136 20.71 11.22 -24.33
CA ALA A 136 21.63 10.46 -25.15
C ALA A 136 22.36 11.41 -26.11
N PHE A 137 23.70 11.43 -26.05
CA PHE A 137 24.50 12.14 -27.01
C PHE A 137 24.66 11.28 -28.27
N VAL A 138 23.93 11.63 -29.35
CA VAL A 138 24.01 10.94 -30.62
C VAL A 138 24.93 11.75 -31.55
N GLY A 139 26.19 11.42 -31.53
CA GLY A 139 27.21 11.94 -32.45
C GLY A 139 28.01 13.15 -31.95
N GLN A 140 29.31 12.98 -31.94
CA GLN A 140 30.27 14.05 -31.73
C GLN A 140 30.70 14.57 -33.08
N LYS A 141 30.24 15.77 -33.50
CA LYS A 141 30.82 16.47 -34.65
C LYS A 141 32.05 17.21 -34.15
N SER A 142 33.23 16.71 -34.47
CA SER A 142 34.48 17.45 -34.31
C SER A 142 34.56 18.47 -35.43
N ILE A 143 34.53 19.77 -35.08
CA ILE A 143 34.82 20.85 -36.01
C ILE A 143 36.33 21.06 -35.93
N THR A 144 37.10 20.60 -36.94
CA THR A 144 38.49 20.92 -37.08
C THR A 144 38.55 22.31 -37.69
N LEU A 145 38.88 23.33 -36.90
CA LEU A 145 39.21 24.64 -37.39
C LEU A 145 40.63 24.58 -38.00
N ALA A 146 40.68 24.55 -39.32
CA ALA A 146 41.94 24.74 -40.06
C ALA A 146 42.32 26.22 -39.99
N GLY A 147 42.95 26.58 -38.86
CA GLY A 147 43.55 27.90 -38.68
C GLY A 147 45.05 27.79 -38.80
N GLY A 148 45.59 28.06 -39.96
CA GLY A 148 47.05 28.18 -40.16
C GLY A 148 47.58 29.37 -39.37
N LEU A 149 48.33 29.12 -38.30
CA LEU A 149 49.19 30.07 -37.66
C LEU A 149 50.35 30.38 -38.60
N ARG A 150 50.29 31.52 -39.27
CA ARG A 150 51.50 32.10 -39.90
C ARG A 150 52.34 32.67 -38.79
N HIS A 151 53.48 32.04 -38.53
CA HIS A 151 54.54 32.61 -37.77
C HIS A 151 55.09 33.81 -38.58
N GLY A 152 54.81 35.01 -38.15
CA GLY A 152 55.57 36.23 -38.60
C GLY A 152 56.85 36.24 -37.85
N SER A 153 58.00 36.07 -38.55
CA SER A 153 59.29 36.37 -38.06
C SER A 153 59.43 37.90 -38.09
N CYS A 154 59.75 38.48 -36.92
CA CYS A 154 60.25 39.84 -36.85
C CYS A 154 61.78 39.77 -36.80
N ASP A 155 62.41 40.31 -37.79
CA ASP A 155 63.78 40.74 -37.75
C ASP A 155 63.89 42.07 -36.99
#